data_0e5a11e6bad6ff0fb3c84990aaee95d0
#
_entry.id   0e5a11e6bad6ff0fb3c84990aaee95d0
#
_cell.length_a   1.000
_cell.length_b   1.000
_cell.length_c   1.000
_cell.angle_alpha   90.00
_cell.angle_beta   90.00
_cell.angle_gamma   90.00
#
_symmetry.space_group_name_H-M   'P 1'
#
loop_
_entity.id
_entity.type
_entity.pdbx_description
1 polymer ?
#
loop_
_entity_poly.entity_id
_entity_poly.type
_entity_poly.pdbx_seq_one_letter_code
_entity_poly.pdbx_strand_id
1 'polypeptide(L)'
;MNKWGIEKMTPVCRSENEVCKAQCKVDDICKPSCYDMKEPSISLGVFYMPDNVWKIDELVLEETKEVDFTRNDSNRWWTAEPLKTLDLSSNAIKVISGNVKFLQHLINLKLHDNAISSLPPEFGELKSLMNLSLSHNRLTTLPKEFYRLTELRWLNMSHNELSKIEPDFGDFVMLNFLDLSHNKLKILPPGMGYLVRLVEINLSHNELQELPPDIVNLRDLKKMNISNNNLKKLPPLGELRKMEVLDANHNNIGELPDFYGCVALKELYIANNYIKEITDEFCDQMQHLSVLNIRDNQVEVLPENISLLQKLKRLELTNNNLNKLPRNLGLLSQLQSINMEGNKLSFVRQDVIRGGTERMMKFLRDRITEEVVNETRFTPDEWPDKYTMKKSQALMMPGRELVNVPEHVFATAAEVDVHTVDFSKNKLTGIPEGIVHMSDTLTSLLLSSNSLTCVLPEISRCKHLQYIDLGKNLLMDLPPELGELKHLRELVISNNKFTKIPRSVYDLENLEILLAAENKIDEINVSSDALAKMKKLAVLDLSNNSIITVPPELGHFTHLRSLELMGNVFRQPRHAILAKGTASILSYLRDRIPTN
;
A
#
# COMPACT_ATOMS: atom_id res chain seq x y z
N MET A 1 -29.39 21.80 13.75
CA MET A 1 -29.93 20.78 12.84
C MET A 1 -30.55 21.33 11.55
N ASN A 2 -30.84 22.59 11.42
CA ASN A 2 -31.72 23.13 10.36
C ASN A 2 -31.01 23.86 9.21
N LYS A 3 -29.74 23.55 8.92
CA LYS A 3 -29.00 24.31 7.90
C LYS A 3 -28.69 23.53 6.62
N TRP A 4 -29.08 22.24 6.52
CA TRP A 4 -28.65 21.37 5.43
C TRP A 4 -29.80 20.62 4.74
N GLY A 5 -31.06 21.07 4.91
CA GLY A 5 -32.22 20.50 4.19
C GLY A 5 -32.46 19.01 4.47
N ILE A 6 -32.21 18.55 5.69
CA ILE A 6 -32.63 17.23 6.13
C ILE A 6 -34.07 17.35 6.63
N GLU A 7 -35.05 17.29 5.74
CA GLU A 7 -36.44 17.17 6.09
C GLU A 7 -36.86 15.70 6.08
N LYS A 8 -37.35 15.24 7.22
CA LYS A 8 -37.84 13.90 7.53
C LYS A 8 -36.78 12.83 7.77
N MET A 9 -36.18 12.92 8.94
CA MET A 9 -35.82 11.71 9.67
C MET A 9 -37.03 11.25 10.46
N THR A 10 -37.57 10.07 10.18
CA THR A 10 -38.54 9.42 11.07
C THR A 10 -37.77 8.43 11.95
N PRO A 11 -37.45 8.80 13.19
CA PRO A 11 -36.79 7.88 14.09
C PRO A 11 -37.81 6.91 14.68
N VAL A 12 -37.49 5.63 14.70
CA VAL A 12 -38.25 4.61 15.44
C VAL A 12 -37.51 4.36 16.75
N CYS A 13 -38.06 4.92 17.83
CA CYS A 13 -37.58 4.65 19.18
C CYS A 13 -38.15 3.29 19.64
N ARG A 14 -37.29 2.34 20.02
CA ARG A 14 -37.69 1.11 20.72
C ARG A 14 -37.14 1.16 22.14
N SER A 15 -38.04 1.43 23.12
CA SER A 15 -37.84 0.94 24.47
C SER A 15 -38.38 -0.48 24.57
N GLU A 16 -37.88 -1.28 25.48
CA GLU A 16 -38.22 -2.71 25.57
C GLU A 16 -39.73 -3.02 25.72
N ASN A 17 -40.61 -2.08 25.93
CA ASN A 17 -42.04 -2.29 26.11
C ASN A 17 -42.99 -1.30 25.47
N GLU A 18 -42.56 -0.25 24.76
CA GLU A 18 -43.49 0.68 24.08
C GLU A 18 -42.89 1.29 22.81
N VAL A 19 -43.68 1.28 21.73
CA VAL A 19 -43.35 1.94 20.47
C VAL A 19 -43.81 3.38 20.53
N CYS A 20 -42.91 4.32 20.78
CA CYS A 20 -43.20 5.74 20.62
C CYS A 20 -42.95 6.16 19.18
N LYS A 21 -44.01 6.52 18.46
CA LYS A 21 -43.92 7.26 17.19
C LYS A 21 -43.91 8.76 17.50
N ALA A 22 -42.73 9.37 17.43
CA ALA A 22 -42.63 10.82 17.47
C ALA A 22 -42.31 11.33 16.07
N GLN A 23 -43.20 12.15 15.53
CA GLN A 23 -42.97 12.93 14.32
C GLN A 23 -42.47 14.31 14.78
N CYS A 24 -41.17 14.55 14.70
CA CYS A 24 -40.57 15.86 14.97
C CYS A 24 -40.65 16.70 13.70
N LYS A 25 -41.46 17.74 13.70
CA LYS A 25 -41.40 18.86 12.75
C LYS A 25 -40.29 19.81 13.18
N VAL A 26 -39.72 20.51 12.22
CA VAL A 26 -38.52 21.34 12.30
C VAL A 26 -38.53 22.41 13.41
N ASP A 27 -39.71 22.76 13.96
CA ASP A 27 -39.87 23.80 14.95
C ASP A 27 -40.26 23.31 16.37
N ASP A 28 -40.34 21.99 16.57
CA ASP A 28 -40.68 21.44 17.88
C ASP A 28 -39.44 21.08 18.67
N ILE A 29 -39.09 21.93 19.62
CA ILE A 29 -38.17 21.61 20.71
C ILE A 29 -38.80 20.46 21.48
N CYS A 30 -38.18 19.28 21.49
CA CYS A 30 -38.62 18.14 22.28
C CYS A 30 -38.88 18.58 23.73
N LYS A 31 -40.10 18.45 24.21
CA LYS A 31 -40.48 18.75 25.59
C LYS A 31 -39.85 17.74 26.57
N PRO A 32 -39.65 18.13 27.81
CA PRO A 32 -38.58 17.69 28.69
C PRO A 32 -38.87 16.42 29.50
N SER A 33 -39.22 15.31 28.87
CA SER A 33 -39.21 14.00 29.52
C SER A 33 -37.96 13.15 29.18
N CYS A 34 -37.02 13.73 28.47
CA CYS A 34 -35.69 13.15 28.19
C CYS A 34 -34.60 13.99 28.89
N TYR A 35 -34.79 14.30 30.17
CA TYR A 35 -33.74 14.92 30.97
C TYR A 35 -32.75 13.85 31.39
N ASP A 36 -31.58 13.88 30.78
CA ASP A 36 -30.22 13.64 31.27
C ASP A 36 -29.21 13.46 30.13
N MET A 37 -29.38 14.24 29.05
CA MET A 37 -28.30 14.29 28.06
C MET A 37 -27.56 15.63 28.16
N LYS A 38 -26.31 15.56 28.58
CA LYS A 38 -25.32 16.64 28.44
C LYS A 38 -25.33 17.12 27.00
N GLU A 39 -25.40 18.44 26.80
CA GLU A 39 -25.35 19.06 25.48
C GLU A 39 -24.26 18.40 24.63
N PRO A 40 -24.58 17.97 23.38
CA PRO A 40 -23.54 17.48 22.49
C PRO A 40 -22.58 18.64 22.21
N SER A 41 -21.32 18.49 22.59
CA SER A 41 -20.28 19.42 22.21
C SER A 41 -20.16 19.39 20.68
N ILE A 42 -20.74 20.40 20.03
CA ILE A 42 -20.63 20.60 18.58
C ILE A 42 -19.20 21.07 18.33
N SER A 43 -18.30 20.14 18.04
CA SER A 43 -17.06 20.50 17.38
C SER A 43 -17.37 20.80 15.92
N LEU A 44 -17.03 22.01 15.48
CA LEU A 44 -17.22 22.53 14.12
C LEU A 44 -16.86 21.48 13.05
N GLY A 45 -17.84 21.04 12.29
CA GLY A 45 -17.66 20.18 11.13
C GLY A 45 -17.80 18.67 11.31
N VAL A 46 -18.21 18.19 12.48
CA VAL A 46 -18.49 16.76 12.73
C VAL A 46 -19.94 16.57 13.16
N PHE A 47 -20.65 15.72 12.44
CA PHE A 47 -21.99 15.27 12.83
C PHE A 47 -21.89 13.85 13.38
N TYR A 48 -22.27 13.66 14.64
CA TYR A 48 -22.22 12.38 15.34
C TYR A 48 -23.61 11.97 15.78
N MET A 49 -24.03 10.77 15.43
CA MET A 49 -25.24 10.14 15.96
C MET A 49 -24.83 9.18 17.07
N PRO A 50 -25.38 9.29 18.29
CA PRO A 50 -25.04 8.37 19.37
C PRO A 50 -25.52 6.95 19.05
N ASP A 51 -24.67 5.96 19.37
CA ASP A 51 -24.95 4.55 19.18
C ASP A 51 -26.25 4.13 19.91
N ASN A 52 -27.05 3.31 19.23
CA ASN A 52 -28.21 2.57 19.78
C ASN A 52 -29.48 3.33 20.18
N VAL A 53 -29.60 4.64 19.97
CA VAL A 53 -30.83 5.38 20.33
C VAL A 53 -31.78 5.54 19.15
N TRP A 54 -31.29 5.59 17.91
CA TRP A 54 -32.07 5.84 16.70
C TRP A 54 -31.65 4.91 15.57
N LYS A 55 -32.61 4.27 14.90
CA LYS A 55 -32.39 3.54 13.66
C LYS A 55 -32.97 4.33 12.49
N ILE A 56 -32.12 4.66 11.51
CA ILE A 56 -32.50 5.34 10.27
C ILE A 56 -32.61 4.27 9.19
N ASP A 57 -33.80 4.09 8.61
CA ASP A 57 -34.03 3.09 7.54
C ASP A 57 -33.67 3.63 6.16
N GLU A 58 -33.74 4.96 5.96
CA GLU A 58 -33.45 5.63 4.70
C GLU A 58 -32.80 6.99 4.93
N LEU A 59 -31.74 7.29 4.20
CA LEU A 59 -31.12 8.61 4.16
C LEU A 59 -31.70 9.41 3.00
N VAL A 60 -32.64 10.30 3.28
CA VAL A 60 -33.21 11.23 2.31
C VAL A 60 -32.62 12.61 2.53
N LEU A 61 -31.96 13.15 1.51
CA LEU A 61 -31.47 14.53 1.46
C LEU A 61 -32.40 15.31 0.51
N GLU A 62 -33.12 16.29 1.02
CA GLU A 62 -34.01 17.13 0.20
C GLU A 62 -33.25 18.36 -0.34
N GLU A 63 -33.57 18.79 -1.56
CA GLU A 63 -33.08 20.05 -2.10
C GLU A 63 -33.61 21.23 -1.24
N THR A 64 -32.72 22.12 -0.85
CA THR A 64 -33.12 23.37 -0.20
C THR A 64 -33.94 24.20 -1.16
N LYS A 65 -35.21 24.43 -0.86
CA LYS A 65 -36.01 25.46 -1.54
C LYS A 65 -35.32 26.81 -1.42
N GLU A 66 -35.42 27.64 -2.46
CA GLU A 66 -34.84 28.98 -2.54
C GLU A 66 -34.98 29.72 -1.20
N VAL A 67 -33.84 30.13 -0.64
CA VAL A 67 -33.77 30.83 0.63
C VAL A 67 -34.17 32.31 0.39
N ASP A 68 -35.17 32.79 1.10
CA ASP A 68 -35.54 34.18 1.09
C ASP A 68 -34.43 35.04 1.72
N PHE A 69 -33.69 35.78 0.90
CA PHE A 69 -32.57 36.62 1.29
C PHE A 69 -32.93 37.91 2.03
N THR A 70 -34.24 38.15 2.30
CA THR A 70 -34.73 39.40 2.89
C THR A 70 -34.79 39.40 4.42
N ARG A 71 -34.58 38.27 5.10
CA ARG A 71 -34.57 38.21 6.56
C ARG A 71 -33.19 38.43 7.17
N ASN A 72 -33.09 39.47 7.95
CA ASN A 72 -31.94 39.86 8.78
C ASN A 72 -31.78 38.91 10.00
N ASP A 73 -31.44 37.65 9.78
CA ASP A 73 -31.13 36.73 10.88
C ASP A 73 -29.61 36.58 11.07
N SER A 74 -29.20 36.69 12.30
CA SER A 74 -27.83 36.61 12.78
C SER A 74 -27.08 35.26 12.48
N ASN A 75 -27.77 34.37 11.80
CA ASN A 75 -27.26 33.05 11.38
C ASN A 75 -27.05 33.00 9.86
N ARG A 76 -25.99 33.63 9.40
CA ARG A 76 -25.58 33.62 7.98
C ARG A 76 -25.12 32.22 7.59
N TRP A 77 -25.97 31.42 6.92
CA TRP A 77 -25.67 30.06 6.47
C TRP A 77 -24.42 29.97 5.56
N TRP A 78 -24.10 31.04 4.83
CA TRP A 78 -22.91 31.12 3.97
C TRP A 78 -21.59 31.33 4.74
N THR A 79 -21.64 31.59 6.05
CA THR A 79 -20.48 31.62 6.95
C THR A 79 -20.25 30.29 7.65
N ALA A 80 -21.19 29.33 7.55
CA ALA A 80 -21.01 27.99 8.11
C ALA A 80 -19.96 27.22 7.30
N GLU A 81 -19.02 26.60 8.01
CA GLU A 81 -18.07 25.71 7.35
C GLU A 81 -18.81 24.52 6.72
N PRO A 82 -18.42 24.10 5.49
CA PRO A 82 -19.05 22.95 4.85
C PRO A 82 -18.78 21.66 5.66
N LEU A 83 -19.77 20.75 5.62
CA LEU A 83 -19.66 19.46 6.31
C LEU A 83 -18.51 18.63 5.73
N LYS A 84 -17.52 18.29 6.57
CA LYS A 84 -16.33 17.51 6.19
C LYS A 84 -16.40 16.07 6.67
N THR A 85 -17.16 15.79 7.72
CA THR A 85 -17.25 14.45 8.31
C THR A 85 -18.72 14.14 8.60
N LEU A 86 -19.15 12.97 8.12
CA LEU A 86 -20.50 12.45 8.37
C LEU A 86 -20.39 11.00 8.85
N ASP A 87 -20.89 10.75 10.03
CA ASP A 87 -20.94 9.42 10.63
C ASP A 87 -22.40 8.97 10.77
N LEU A 88 -22.78 7.97 9.99
CA LEU A 88 -24.09 7.34 9.96
C LEU A 88 -23.98 5.83 10.21
N SER A 89 -22.90 5.42 10.85
CA SER A 89 -22.66 4.01 11.18
C SER A 89 -23.70 3.47 12.17
N SER A 90 -23.82 2.15 12.22
CA SER A 90 -24.67 1.42 13.16
C SER A 90 -26.15 1.83 13.14
N ASN A 91 -26.68 1.99 11.92
CA ASN A 91 -28.10 2.31 11.67
C ASN A 91 -28.79 1.16 10.89
N ALA A 92 -29.96 1.42 10.34
CA ALA A 92 -30.70 0.47 9.50
C ALA A 92 -30.88 0.99 8.06
N ILE A 93 -29.95 1.83 7.59
CA ILE A 93 -30.03 2.48 6.27
C ILE A 93 -29.96 1.40 5.17
N LYS A 94 -30.97 1.39 4.30
CA LYS A 94 -31.07 0.46 3.16
C LYS A 94 -30.70 1.13 1.84
N VAL A 95 -31.04 2.40 1.70
CA VAL A 95 -30.91 3.17 0.48
C VAL A 95 -30.27 4.52 0.77
N ILE A 96 -29.33 4.91 -0.08
CA ILE A 96 -28.75 6.25 -0.08
C ILE A 96 -29.38 7.03 -1.23
N SER A 97 -29.95 8.19 -0.92
CA SER A 97 -30.52 9.08 -1.92
C SER A 97 -29.46 9.65 -2.85
N GLY A 98 -29.81 9.87 -4.15
CA GLY A 98 -28.96 10.57 -5.12
C GLY A 98 -28.61 12.01 -4.72
N ASN A 99 -29.33 12.59 -3.76
CA ASN A 99 -29.02 13.92 -3.20
C ASN A 99 -27.71 13.95 -2.39
N VAL A 100 -27.06 12.81 -2.16
CA VAL A 100 -25.71 12.72 -1.59
C VAL A 100 -24.71 13.59 -2.37
N LYS A 101 -24.92 13.81 -3.67
CA LYS A 101 -24.12 14.71 -4.53
C LYS A 101 -23.94 16.13 -3.97
N PHE A 102 -24.85 16.62 -3.13
CA PHE A 102 -24.73 17.94 -2.51
C PHE A 102 -23.70 18.01 -1.39
N LEU A 103 -23.18 16.88 -0.91
CA LEU A 103 -22.15 16.79 0.13
C LEU A 103 -20.72 16.83 -0.45
N GLN A 104 -20.47 17.68 -1.44
CA GLN A 104 -19.20 17.72 -2.22
C GLN A 104 -17.95 18.02 -1.39
N HIS A 105 -18.11 18.62 -0.21
CA HIS A 105 -16.98 18.95 0.68
C HIS A 105 -16.66 17.85 1.70
N LEU A 106 -17.39 16.72 1.62
CA LEU A 106 -17.20 15.62 2.56
C LEU A 106 -15.84 14.97 2.35
N ILE A 107 -15.08 14.82 3.44
CA ILE A 107 -13.75 14.20 3.47
C ILE A 107 -13.85 12.80 4.09
N ASN A 108 -14.65 12.66 5.15
CA ASN A 108 -14.83 11.41 5.88
C ASN A 108 -16.28 11.01 5.90
N LEU A 109 -16.59 9.81 5.44
CA LEU A 109 -17.93 9.24 5.44
C LEU A 109 -17.92 7.84 6.05
N LYS A 110 -18.69 7.66 7.13
CA LYS A 110 -18.87 6.36 7.75
C LYS A 110 -20.31 5.91 7.59
N LEU A 111 -20.48 4.75 6.99
CA LEU A 111 -21.74 4.08 6.68
C LEU A 111 -21.71 2.60 7.10
N HIS A 112 -20.71 2.20 7.89
CA HIS A 112 -20.59 0.80 8.32
C HIS A 112 -21.73 0.38 9.23
N ASP A 113 -21.98 -0.92 9.33
CA ASP A 113 -23.05 -1.51 10.13
C ASP A 113 -24.44 -0.97 9.75
N ASN A 114 -24.77 -1.11 8.47
CA ASN A 114 -26.07 -0.74 7.92
C ASN A 114 -26.65 -1.89 7.07
N ALA A 115 -27.69 -1.64 6.29
CA ALA A 115 -28.30 -2.62 5.39
C ALA A 115 -28.27 -2.17 3.92
N ILE A 116 -27.24 -1.38 3.54
CA ILE A 116 -27.13 -0.76 2.22
C ILE A 116 -26.82 -1.86 1.18
N SER A 117 -27.69 -1.99 0.18
CA SER A 117 -27.53 -3.00 -0.88
C SER A 117 -26.95 -2.44 -2.19
N SER A 118 -27.05 -1.13 -2.41
CA SER A 118 -26.50 -0.46 -3.58
C SER A 118 -26.18 1.00 -3.27
N LEU A 119 -25.25 1.57 -4.04
CA LEU A 119 -24.93 3.00 -4.01
C LEU A 119 -25.54 3.67 -5.25
N PRO A 120 -26.07 4.91 -5.13
CA PRO A 120 -26.56 5.65 -6.29
C PRO A 120 -25.37 6.15 -7.15
N PRO A 121 -25.53 6.36 -8.46
CA PRO A 121 -24.49 6.90 -9.33
C PRO A 121 -23.92 8.23 -8.86
N GLU A 122 -24.77 9.08 -8.26
CA GLU A 122 -24.40 10.39 -7.71
C GLU A 122 -23.40 10.32 -6.56
N PHE A 123 -23.18 9.12 -6.01
CA PHE A 123 -22.12 8.89 -5.00
C PHE A 123 -20.74 9.26 -5.53
N GLY A 124 -20.51 9.08 -6.83
CA GLY A 124 -19.26 9.46 -7.51
C GLY A 124 -19.00 10.98 -7.60
N GLU A 125 -19.96 11.82 -7.19
CA GLU A 125 -19.76 13.27 -7.14
C GLU A 125 -19.09 13.75 -5.83
N LEU A 126 -18.87 12.86 -4.87
CA LEU A 126 -18.16 13.14 -3.61
C LEU A 126 -16.64 13.24 -3.82
N LYS A 127 -16.19 14.04 -4.75
CA LYS A 127 -14.79 14.10 -5.21
C LYS A 127 -13.76 14.51 -4.14
N SER A 128 -14.21 15.09 -3.03
CA SER A 128 -13.32 15.45 -1.90
C SER A 128 -13.15 14.31 -0.89
N LEU A 129 -13.80 13.14 -1.12
CA LEU A 129 -13.85 12.05 -0.15
C LEU A 129 -12.48 11.34 -0.09
N MET A 130 -11.90 11.30 1.11
CA MET A 130 -10.61 10.65 1.37
C MET A 130 -10.76 9.38 2.19
N ASN A 131 -11.75 9.34 3.09
CA ASN A 131 -11.95 8.19 3.98
C ASN A 131 -13.40 7.72 3.89
N LEU A 132 -13.58 6.47 3.50
CA LEU A 132 -14.89 5.86 3.31
C LEU A 132 -14.97 4.50 4.02
N SER A 133 -15.93 4.36 4.92
CA SER A 133 -16.28 3.10 5.55
C SER A 133 -17.68 2.66 5.10
N LEU A 134 -17.75 1.52 4.42
CA LEU A 134 -18.96 0.83 3.97
C LEU A 134 -19.01 -0.61 4.50
N SER A 135 -18.18 -0.95 5.48
CA SER A 135 -18.13 -2.33 6.01
C SER A 135 -19.46 -2.74 6.65
N HIS A 136 -19.67 -4.05 6.76
CA HIS A 136 -20.90 -4.62 7.33
C HIS A 136 -22.18 -4.04 6.70
N ASN A 137 -22.27 -4.20 5.37
CA ASN A 137 -23.44 -3.85 4.58
C ASN A 137 -23.86 -5.03 3.68
N ARG A 138 -24.66 -4.79 2.65
CA ARG A 138 -25.16 -5.82 1.71
C ARG A 138 -24.84 -5.47 0.26
N LEU A 139 -23.73 -4.74 0.02
CA LEU A 139 -23.34 -4.31 -1.31
C LEU A 139 -22.97 -5.52 -2.18
N THR A 140 -23.59 -5.65 -3.35
CA THR A 140 -23.29 -6.70 -4.32
C THR A 140 -22.43 -6.21 -5.47
N THR A 141 -22.59 -4.94 -5.86
CA THR A 141 -21.86 -4.28 -6.94
C THR A 141 -21.65 -2.81 -6.61
N LEU A 142 -20.72 -2.17 -7.31
CA LEU A 142 -20.46 -0.74 -7.23
C LEU A 142 -20.90 -0.08 -8.55
N PRO A 143 -21.51 1.13 -8.51
CA PRO A 143 -21.81 1.87 -9.73
C PRO A 143 -20.52 2.34 -10.40
N LYS A 144 -20.51 2.51 -11.72
CA LYS A 144 -19.32 2.98 -12.46
C LYS A 144 -18.82 4.34 -11.99
N GLU A 145 -19.73 5.20 -11.57
CA GLU A 145 -19.42 6.53 -11.06
C GLU A 145 -18.64 6.49 -9.76
N PHE A 146 -18.73 5.40 -8.99
CA PHE A 146 -17.96 5.21 -7.75
C PHE A 146 -16.45 5.36 -7.98
N TYR A 147 -15.95 4.89 -9.12
CA TYR A 147 -14.54 4.94 -9.48
C TYR A 147 -14.02 6.36 -9.79
N ARG A 148 -14.90 7.38 -9.78
CA ARG A 148 -14.51 8.80 -9.87
C ARG A 148 -13.99 9.37 -8.55
N LEU A 149 -14.05 8.62 -7.44
CA LEU A 149 -13.56 9.02 -6.12
C LEU A 149 -12.04 8.88 -6.00
N THR A 150 -11.29 9.47 -6.91
CA THR A 150 -9.84 9.28 -7.06
C THR A 150 -8.99 9.79 -5.90
N GLU A 151 -9.58 10.60 -5.00
CA GLU A 151 -8.90 11.13 -3.81
C GLU A 151 -8.98 10.20 -2.58
N LEU A 152 -9.63 9.03 -2.73
CA LEU A 152 -9.71 8.06 -1.64
C LEU A 152 -8.33 7.60 -1.19
N ARG A 153 -8.11 7.68 0.14
CA ARG A 153 -6.87 7.23 0.82
C ARG A 153 -7.14 6.04 1.71
N TRP A 154 -8.32 5.97 2.25
CA TRP A 154 -8.73 4.89 3.14
C TRP A 154 -10.11 4.38 2.73
N LEU A 155 -10.19 3.10 2.39
CA LEU A 155 -11.42 2.46 1.93
C LEU A 155 -11.62 1.13 2.64
N ASN A 156 -12.72 1.03 3.39
CA ASN A 156 -13.16 -0.22 4.00
C ASN A 156 -14.52 -0.62 3.45
N MET A 157 -14.56 -1.75 2.74
CA MET A 157 -15.78 -2.39 2.22
C MET A 157 -15.88 -3.85 2.67
N SER A 158 -15.25 -4.18 3.81
CA SER A 158 -15.31 -5.54 4.37
C SER A 158 -16.74 -5.95 4.75
N HIS A 159 -16.98 -7.24 4.88
CA HIS A 159 -18.29 -7.77 5.26
C HIS A 159 -19.43 -7.25 4.38
N ASN A 160 -19.31 -7.47 3.08
CA ASN A 160 -20.32 -7.18 2.07
C ASN A 160 -20.58 -8.43 1.21
N GLU A 161 -21.29 -8.27 0.10
CA GLU A 161 -21.60 -9.35 -0.83
C GLU A 161 -21.00 -9.09 -2.23
N LEU A 162 -19.89 -8.34 -2.30
CA LEU A 162 -19.24 -8.00 -3.57
C LEU A 162 -18.70 -9.26 -4.25
N SER A 163 -19.16 -9.52 -5.48
CA SER A 163 -18.71 -10.65 -6.28
C SER A 163 -17.72 -10.26 -7.38
N LYS A 164 -17.66 -8.97 -7.73
CA LYS A 164 -16.82 -8.41 -8.79
C LYS A 164 -16.43 -6.97 -8.48
N ILE A 165 -15.24 -6.61 -8.91
CA ILE A 165 -14.70 -5.25 -8.93
C ILE A 165 -14.30 -4.94 -10.37
N GLU A 166 -14.63 -3.73 -10.87
CA GLU A 166 -14.31 -3.32 -12.23
C GLU A 166 -12.84 -2.86 -12.36
N PRO A 167 -12.25 -2.90 -13.56
CA PRO A 167 -10.86 -2.48 -13.80
C PRO A 167 -10.56 -1.03 -13.39
N ASP A 168 -11.56 -0.14 -13.46
CA ASP A 168 -11.46 1.27 -13.06
C ASP A 168 -11.09 1.44 -11.58
N PHE A 169 -11.08 0.36 -10.78
CA PHE A 169 -10.58 0.36 -9.40
C PHE A 169 -9.11 0.79 -9.32
N GLY A 170 -8.33 0.54 -10.37
CA GLY A 170 -6.95 1.00 -10.51
C GLY A 170 -6.79 2.53 -10.51
N ASP A 171 -7.88 3.30 -10.68
CA ASP A 171 -7.84 4.76 -10.64
C ASP A 171 -7.73 5.33 -9.21
N PHE A 172 -7.90 4.50 -8.17
CA PHE A 172 -7.71 4.91 -6.77
C PHE A 172 -6.22 5.02 -6.38
N VAL A 173 -5.43 5.66 -7.19
CA VAL A 173 -3.95 5.76 -7.04
C VAL A 173 -3.49 6.41 -5.73
N MET A 174 -4.38 7.13 -5.03
CA MET A 174 -4.10 7.76 -3.74
C MET A 174 -4.33 6.82 -2.54
N LEU A 175 -4.83 5.60 -2.78
CA LEU A 175 -5.26 4.70 -1.72
C LEU A 175 -4.05 4.17 -0.93
N ASN A 176 -4.11 4.31 0.39
CA ASN A 176 -3.09 3.81 1.33
C ASN A 176 -3.56 2.58 2.08
N PHE A 177 -4.86 2.46 2.30
CA PHE A 177 -5.49 1.35 3.02
C PHE A 177 -6.70 0.84 2.26
N LEU A 178 -6.78 -0.47 2.06
CA LEU A 178 -7.89 -1.15 1.41
C LEU A 178 -8.30 -2.40 2.17
N ASP A 179 -9.54 -2.44 2.62
CA ASP A 179 -10.14 -3.66 3.18
C ASP A 179 -11.35 -4.09 2.36
N LEU A 180 -11.21 -5.24 1.71
CA LEU A 180 -12.23 -5.96 0.94
C LEU A 180 -12.53 -7.34 1.54
N SER A 181 -12.11 -7.59 2.77
CA SER A 181 -12.30 -8.89 3.41
C SER A 181 -13.78 -9.25 3.58
N HIS A 182 -14.05 -10.54 3.75
CA HIS A 182 -15.41 -11.05 3.93
C HIS A 182 -16.37 -10.60 2.81
N ASN A 183 -15.98 -10.88 1.57
CA ASN A 183 -16.79 -10.68 0.37
C ASN A 183 -16.87 -11.99 -0.44
N LYS A 184 -17.36 -11.92 -1.67
CA LYS A 184 -17.52 -13.09 -2.57
C LYS A 184 -16.65 -12.93 -3.84
N LEU A 185 -15.49 -12.25 -3.74
CA LEU A 185 -14.62 -11.96 -4.86
C LEU A 185 -13.91 -13.23 -5.33
N LYS A 186 -14.01 -13.54 -6.64
CA LYS A 186 -13.34 -14.68 -7.27
C LYS A 186 -12.05 -14.30 -7.99
N ILE A 187 -12.01 -13.10 -8.51
CA ILE A 187 -10.88 -12.53 -9.22
C ILE A 187 -10.73 -11.05 -8.83
N LEU A 188 -9.51 -10.56 -8.87
CA LEU A 188 -9.23 -9.13 -8.82
C LEU A 188 -9.05 -8.59 -10.24
N PRO A 189 -9.46 -7.35 -10.51
CA PRO A 189 -9.30 -6.77 -11.84
C PRO A 189 -7.82 -6.49 -12.14
N PRO A 190 -7.43 -6.49 -13.43
CA PRO A 190 -6.15 -5.93 -13.83
C PRO A 190 -6.12 -4.43 -13.47
N GLY A 191 -4.92 -3.91 -13.22
CA GLY A 191 -4.74 -2.51 -12.81
C GLY A 191 -4.69 -2.31 -11.29
N MET A 192 -4.87 -3.37 -10.48
CA MET A 192 -4.61 -3.27 -9.02
C MET A 192 -3.18 -2.79 -8.72
N GLY A 193 -2.22 -3.10 -9.58
CA GLY A 193 -0.84 -2.65 -9.47
C GLY A 193 -0.63 -1.14 -9.61
N TYR A 194 -1.63 -0.38 -10.07
CA TYR A 194 -1.57 1.09 -10.11
C TYR A 194 -1.75 1.74 -8.74
N LEU A 195 -2.19 0.97 -7.73
CA LEU A 195 -2.33 1.45 -6.35
C LEU A 195 -0.97 1.53 -5.65
N VAL A 196 0.00 2.16 -6.25
CA VAL A 196 1.42 2.17 -5.83
C VAL A 196 1.65 2.74 -4.42
N ARG A 197 0.70 3.51 -3.90
CA ARG A 197 0.74 4.09 -2.54
C ARG A 197 0.11 3.19 -1.48
N LEU A 198 -0.43 2.04 -1.87
CA LEU A 198 -1.12 1.15 -0.95
C LEU A 198 -0.11 0.56 0.05
N VAL A 199 -0.38 0.78 1.33
CA VAL A 199 0.46 0.31 2.45
C VAL A 199 -0.10 -0.97 3.06
N GLU A 200 -1.42 -1.09 3.10
CA GLU A 200 -2.09 -2.25 3.68
C GLU A 200 -3.27 -2.67 2.82
N ILE A 201 -3.32 -3.95 2.48
CA ILE A 201 -4.42 -4.59 1.75
C ILE A 201 -4.93 -5.81 2.51
N ASN A 202 -6.23 -5.86 2.70
CA ASN A 202 -6.92 -7.02 3.28
C ASN A 202 -7.94 -7.57 2.29
N LEU A 203 -7.70 -8.77 1.81
CA LEU A 203 -8.52 -9.53 0.86
C LEU A 203 -8.99 -10.86 1.48
N SER A 204 -8.83 -11.03 2.78
CA SER A 204 -9.14 -12.29 3.46
C SER A 204 -10.63 -12.65 3.37
N HIS A 205 -10.95 -13.92 3.54
CA HIS A 205 -12.34 -14.41 3.49
C HIS A 205 -13.06 -13.99 2.20
N ASN A 206 -12.48 -14.38 1.06
CA ASN A 206 -13.05 -14.26 -0.26
C ASN A 206 -12.98 -15.61 -0.99
N GLU A 207 -13.30 -15.64 -2.29
CA GLU A 207 -13.25 -16.85 -3.12
C GLU A 207 -12.13 -16.76 -4.19
N LEU A 208 -11.07 -15.97 -3.94
CA LEU A 208 -10.01 -15.70 -4.91
C LEU A 208 -9.28 -16.97 -5.32
N GLN A 209 -9.16 -17.20 -6.62
CA GLN A 209 -8.47 -18.37 -7.19
C GLN A 209 -7.04 -18.05 -7.61
N GLU A 210 -6.77 -16.79 -7.96
CA GLU A 210 -5.45 -16.27 -8.34
C GLU A 210 -5.35 -14.79 -7.99
N LEU A 211 -4.12 -14.28 -7.91
CA LEU A 211 -3.83 -12.86 -7.83
C LEU A 211 -3.39 -12.36 -9.22
N PRO A 212 -3.79 -11.15 -9.63
CA PRO A 212 -3.34 -10.58 -10.89
C PRO A 212 -1.82 -10.38 -10.88
N PRO A 213 -1.12 -10.61 -12.00
CA PRO A 213 0.35 -10.49 -12.05
C PRO A 213 0.88 -9.10 -11.67
N ASP A 214 0.10 -8.05 -11.90
CA ASP A 214 0.46 -6.67 -11.60
C ASP A 214 0.36 -6.31 -10.10
N ILE A 215 -0.17 -7.21 -9.25
CA ILE A 215 -0.20 -7.00 -7.80
C ILE A 215 1.19 -6.73 -7.21
N VAL A 216 2.23 -7.23 -7.86
CA VAL A 216 3.64 -7.03 -7.45
C VAL A 216 4.11 -5.58 -7.61
N ASN A 217 3.37 -4.76 -8.35
CA ASN A 217 3.68 -3.34 -8.51
C ASN A 217 3.27 -2.48 -7.31
N LEU A 218 2.66 -3.05 -6.27
CA LEU A 218 2.30 -2.38 -5.03
C LEU A 218 3.54 -2.11 -4.16
N ARG A 219 4.43 -1.25 -4.61
CA ARG A 219 5.79 -1.08 -4.06
C ARG A 219 5.83 -0.50 -2.64
N ASP A 220 4.80 0.20 -2.22
CA ASP A 220 4.70 0.73 -0.85
C ASP A 220 4.03 -0.24 0.12
N LEU A 221 3.58 -1.39 -0.38
CA LEU A 221 2.84 -2.36 0.41
C LEU A 221 3.69 -2.92 1.54
N LYS A 222 3.16 -2.84 2.76
CA LYS A 222 3.77 -3.38 3.97
C LYS A 222 3.04 -4.59 4.51
N LYS A 223 1.71 -4.61 4.37
CA LYS A 223 0.91 -5.72 4.88
C LYS A 223 -0.06 -6.20 3.81
N MET A 224 0.00 -7.49 3.54
CA MET A 224 -0.93 -8.18 2.65
C MET A 224 -1.58 -9.33 3.40
N ASN A 225 -2.90 -9.27 3.52
CA ASN A 225 -3.72 -10.37 4.03
C ASN A 225 -4.58 -10.94 2.91
N ILE A 226 -4.29 -12.16 2.53
CA ILE A 226 -5.02 -12.96 1.52
C ILE A 226 -5.51 -14.30 2.10
N SER A 227 -5.59 -14.38 3.42
CA SER A 227 -6.00 -15.61 4.12
C SER A 227 -7.46 -15.98 3.80
N ASN A 228 -7.80 -17.26 3.98
CA ASN A 228 -9.15 -17.78 3.75
C ASN A 228 -9.65 -17.47 2.32
N ASN A 229 -8.92 -17.97 1.33
CA ASN A 229 -9.23 -17.88 -0.10
C ASN A 229 -9.01 -19.26 -0.78
N ASN A 230 -9.11 -19.31 -2.10
CA ASN A 230 -8.92 -20.53 -2.90
C ASN A 230 -7.65 -20.48 -3.77
N LEU A 231 -6.63 -19.70 -3.35
CA LEU A 231 -5.42 -19.48 -4.12
C LEU A 231 -4.60 -20.77 -4.24
N LYS A 232 -4.24 -21.15 -5.46
CA LYS A 232 -3.41 -22.34 -5.74
C LYS A 232 -1.92 -22.02 -5.81
N LYS A 233 -1.59 -20.80 -6.20
CA LYS A 233 -0.22 -20.27 -6.28
C LYS A 233 -0.20 -18.78 -6.06
N LEU A 234 0.95 -18.26 -5.68
CA LEU A 234 1.22 -16.82 -5.61
C LEU A 234 2.15 -16.43 -6.75
N PRO A 235 2.04 -15.21 -7.29
CA PRO A 235 3.03 -14.69 -8.23
C PRO A 235 4.39 -14.51 -7.53
N PRO A 236 5.51 -14.38 -8.25
CA PRO A 236 6.79 -13.99 -7.66
C PRO A 236 6.65 -12.63 -6.94
N LEU A 237 6.89 -12.59 -5.63
CA LEU A 237 6.60 -11.41 -4.80
C LEU A 237 7.80 -10.46 -4.64
N GLY A 238 8.90 -10.72 -5.32
CA GLY A 238 10.19 -10.02 -5.16
C GLY A 238 10.15 -8.50 -5.32
N GLU A 239 9.20 -7.96 -6.09
CA GLU A 239 9.05 -6.52 -6.26
C GLU A 239 8.40 -5.82 -5.06
N LEU A 240 7.77 -6.57 -4.13
CA LEU A 240 7.15 -6.03 -2.91
C LEU A 240 8.19 -5.80 -1.81
N ARG A 241 9.16 -4.97 -2.07
CA ARG A 241 10.38 -4.77 -1.25
C ARG A 241 10.13 -4.19 0.15
N LYS A 242 9.00 -3.52 0.35
CA LYS A 242 8.59 -2.94 1.63
C LYS A 242 7.65 -3.84 2.42
N MET A 243 7.25 -4.98 1.85
CA MET A 243 6.32 -5.90 2.49
C MET A 243 6.94 -6.48 3.77
N GLU A 244 6.29 -6.24 4.89
CA GLU A 244 6.72 -6.67 6.22
C GLU A 244 5.96 -7.90 6.70
N VAL A 245 4.68 -8.01 6.33
CA VAL A 245 3.78 -9.08 6.77
C VAL A 245 2.99 -9.62 5.59
N LEU A 246 3.05 -10.93 5.39
CA LEU A 246 2.20 -11.68 4.47
C LEU A 246 1.39 -12.72 5.23
N ASP A 247 0.07 -12.61 5.18
CA ASP A 247 -0.86 -13.64 5.66
C ASP A 247 -1.58 -14.30 4.50
N ALA A 248 -1.20 -15.55 4.21
CA ALA A 248 -1.77 -16.42 3.20
C ALA A 248 -2.33 -17.73 3.80
N ASN A 249 -2.68 -17.72 5.09
CA ASN A 249 -3.26 -18.89 5.77
C ASN A 249 -4.56 -19.33 5.08
N HIS A 250 -4.89 -20.62 5.21
CA HIS A 250 -6.15 -21.17 4.70
C HIS A 250 -6.36 -20.89 3.21
N ASN A 251 -5.47 -21.44 2.37
CA ASN A 251 -5.53 -21.42 0.92
C ASN A 251 -5.23 -22.81 0.35
N ASN A 252 -5.05 -22.90 -0.97
CA ASN A 252 -4.70 -24.14 -1.67
C ASN A 252 -3.28 -24.10 -2.26
N ILE A 253 -2.36 -23.36 -1.63
CA ILE A 253 -1.01 -23.10 -2.15
C ILE A 253 -0.15 -24.35 -2.03
N GLY A 254 0.39 -24.82 -3.16
CA GLY A 254 1.21 -26.04 -3.21
C GLY A 254 2.71 -25.82 -3.07
N GLU A 255 3.18 -24.60 -3.35
CA GLU A 255 4.60 -24.23 -3.33
C GLU A 255 4.79 -22.79 -2.82
N LEU A 256 5.93 -22.53 -2.20
CA LEU A 256 6.29 -21.17 -1.80
C LEU A 256 6.60 -20.35 -3.05
N PRO A 257 6.14 -19.08 -3.13
CA PRO A 257 6.51 -18.21 -4.23
C PRO A 257 7.99 -17.80 -4.11
N ASP A 258 8.52 -17.26 -5.19
CA ASP A 258 9.83 -16.60 -5.14
C ASP A 258 9.69 -15.27 -4.37
N PHE A 259 10.48 -15.14 -3.31
CA PHE A 259 10.54 -13.96 -2.45
C PHE A 259 11.77 -13.10 -2.73
N TYR A 260 12.52 -13.41 -3.77
CA TYR A 260 13.76 -12.72 -4.04
C TYR A 260 13.52 -11.22 -4.21
N GLY A 261 14.05 -10.42 -3.29
CA GLY A 261 13.77 -8.97 -3.23
C GLY A 261 12.82 -8.53 -2.14
N CYS A 262 12.07 -9.41 -1.48
CA CYS A 262 11.24 -9.09 -0.31
C CYS A 262 12.09 -8.88 0.96
N VAL A 263 13.08 -8.01 0.90
CA VAL A 263 14.08 -7.81 1.97
C VAL A 263 13.51 -7.28 3.29
N ALA A 264 12.29 -6.76 3.28
CA ALA A 264 11.63 -6.23 4.48
C ALA A 264 10.73 -7.26 5.17
N LEU A 265 10.50 -8.46 4.60
CA LEU A 265 9.54 -9.43 5.12
C LEU A 265 10.01 -9.98 6.46
N LYS A 266 9.19 -9.76 7.49
CA LYS A 266 9.44 -10.17 8.88
C LYS A 266 8.54 -11.31 9.32
N GLU A 267 7.32 -11.36 8.79
CA GLU A 267 6.30 -12.30 9.23
C GLU A 267 5.62 -12.95 8.02
N LEU A 268 5.73 -14.26 7.94
CA LEU A 268 5.10 -15.08 6.92
C LEU A 268 4.16 -16.09 7.59
N TYR A 269 2.88 -15.96 7.31
CA TYR A 269 1.83 -16.86 7.73
C TYR A 269 1.24 -17.57 6.52
N ILE A 270 1.45 -18.88 6.43
CA ILE A 270 1.01 -19.71 5.31
C ILE A 270 0.51 -21.08 5.80
N ALA A 271 -0.10 -21.07 6.99
CA ALA A 271 -0.69 -22.25 7.59
C ALA A 271 -1.95 -22.73 6.82
N ASN A 272 -2.30 -24.02 6.98
CA ASN A 272 -3.44 -24.63 6.30
C ASN A 272 -3.37 -24.44 4.77
N ASN A 273 -2.32 -25.00 4.18
CA ASN A 273 -2.06 -25.02 2.74
C ASN A 273 -1.56 -26.44 2.33
N TYR A 274 -1.00 -26.56 1.13
CA TYR A 274 -0.48 -27.84 0.60
C TYR A 274 1.03 -27.80 0.30
N ILE A 275 1.78 -26.98 1.03
CA ILE A 275 3.23 -26.81 0.82
C ILE A 275 3.94 -28.11 1.21
N LYS A 276 4.77 -28.62 0.30
CA LYS A 276 5.49 -29.88 0.46
C LYS A 276 6.93 -29.72 0.90
N GLU A 277 7.55 -28.61 0.55
CA GLU A 277 8.97 -28.34 0.85
C GLU A 277 9.25 -26.88 1.14
N ILE A 278 10.28 -26.65 1.91
CA ILE A 278 10.95 -25.37 2.06
C ILE A 278 12.29 -25.54 1.38
N THR A 279 12.60 -24.69 0.41
CA THR A 279 13.84 -24.79 -0.37
C THR A 279 14.99 -24.06 0.30
N ASP A 280 16.23 -24.41 -0.06
CA ASP A 280 17.42 -23.68 0.38
C ASP A 280 17.35 -22.21 -0.05
N GLU A 281 16.88 -21.96 -1.27
CA GLU A 281 16.73 -20.60 -1.81
C GLU A 281 15.76 -19.74 -0.97
N PHE A 282 14.69 -20.33 -0.46
CA PHE A 282 13.80 -19.60 0.46
C PHE A 282 14.56 -19.13 1.70
N CYS A 283 15.41 -19.98 2.27
CA CYS A 283 16.21 -19.64 3.44
C CYS A 283 17.24 -18.53 3.14
N ASP A 284 17.87 -18.60 1.97
CA ASP A 284 18.83 -17.60 1.51
C ASP A 284 18.17 -16.23 1.33
N GLN A 285 16.94 -16.19 0.80
CA GLN A 285 16.18 -14.98 0.55
C GLN A 285 15.62 -14.34 1.83
N MET A 286 15.23 -15.16 2.83
CA MET A 286 14.42 -14.75 3.98
C MET A 286 15.19 -14.53 5.28
N GLN A 287 16.47 -14.17 5.22
CA GLN A 287 17.35 -13.97 6.40
C GLN A 287 16.81 -12.95 7.42
N HIS A 288 15.85 -12.11 7.03
CA HIS A 288 15.26 -11.10 7.91
C HIS A 288 13.95 -11.56 8.58
N LEU A 289 13.49 -12.78 8.25
CA LEU A 289 12.26 -13.33 8.77
C LEU A 289 12.33 -13.51 10.28
N SER A 290 11.31 -13.06 10.99
CA SER A 290 11.18 -13.22 12.44
C SER A 290 10.09 -14.23 12.84
N VAL A 291 9.08 -14.41 12.01
CA VAL A 291 7.99 -15.36 12.22
C VAL A 291 7.77 -16.16 10.94
N LEU A 292 7.84 -17.48 11.03
CA LEU A 292 7.44 -18.41 9.99
C LEU A 292 6.38 -19.36 10.52
N ASN A 293 5.17 -19.26 9.99
CA ASN A 293 4.08 -20.14 10.33
C ASN A 293 3.64 -20.96 9.12
N ILE A 294 4.00 -22.23 9.10
CA ILE A 294 3.66 -23.21 8.06
C ILE A 294 2.91 -24.41 8.65
N ARG A 295 2.22 -24.21 9.78
CA ARG A 295 1.39 -25.21 10.42
C ARG A 295 0.34 -25.78 9.45
N ASP A 296 -0.07 -27.06 9.66
CA ASP A 296 -1.09 -27.73 8.86
C ASP A 296 -0.78 -27.69 7.35
N ASN A 297 0.42 -28.15 6.97
CA ASN A 297 0.91 -28.30 5.60
C ASN A 297 1.38 -29.74 5.35
N GLN A 298 2.11 -29.97 4.25
CA GLN A 298 2.60 -31.30 3.88
C GLN A 298 4.13 -31.36 3.83
N VAL A 299 4.82 -30.48 4.57
CA VAL A 299 6.29 -30.37 4.53
C VAL A 299 6.92 -31.66 5.06
N GLU A 300 7.79 -32.30 4.24
CA GLU A 300 8.45 -33.56 4.56
C GLU A 300 9.88 -33.36 5.09
N VAL A 301 10.58 -32.33 4.62
CA VAL A 301 11.97 -32.04 4.95
C VAL A 301 12.17 -30.54 5.11
N LEU A 302 12.99 -30.15 6.09
CA LEU A 302 13.52 -28.80 6.22
C LEU A 302 14.95 -28.78 5.67
N PRO A 303 15.36 -27.74 4.94
CA PRO A 303 16.72 -27.62 4.42
C PRO A 303 17.74 -27.34 5.53
N GLU A 304 18.99 -27.72 5.33
CA GLU A 304 20.08 -27.38 6.27
C GLU A 304 20.30 -25.85 6.35
N ASN A 305 20.04 -25.11 5.26
CA ASN A 305 20.12 -23.65 5.20
C ASN A 305 19.07 -22.93 6.05
N ILE A 306 18.15 -23.65 6.73
CA ILE A 306 17.24 -23.04 7.71
C ILE A 306 17.98 -22.23 8.79
N SER A 307 19.23 -22.59 9.06
CA SER A 307 20.12 -21.88 9.98
C SER A 307 20.45 -20.44 9.54
N LEU A 308 20.27 -20.09 8.29
CA LEU A 308 20.47 -18.73 7.77
C LEU A 308 19.42 -17.75 8.27
N LEU A 309 18.27 -18.25 8.73
CA LEU A 309 17.20 -17.42 9.29
C LEU A 309 17.53 -16.92 10.71
N GLN A 310 18.69 -16.27 10.89
CA GLN A 310 19.22 -15.89 12.20
C GLN A 310 18.33 -14.94 13.01
N LYS A 311 17.39 -14.24 12.36
CA LYS A 311 16.43 -13.34 13.05
C LYS A 311 15.13 -14.05 13.42
N LEU A 312 14.99 -15.35 13.12
CA LEU A 312 13.79 -16.10 13.37
C LEU A 312 13.54 -16.27 14.88
N LYS A 313 12.39 -15.81 15.34
CA LYS A 313 11.92 -15.88 16.75
C LYS A 313 10.85 -16.92 16.94
N ARG A 314 9.99 -17.12 15.95
CA ARG A 314 8.90 -18.10 16.01
C ARG A 314 8.90 -18.96 14.76
N LEU A 315 8.88 -20.28 14.96
CA LEU A 315 8.77 -21.30 13.92
C LEU A 315 7.65 -22.28 14.26
N GLU A 316 6.55 -22.24 13.51
CA GLU A 316 5.39 -23.10 13.68
C GLU A 316 5.33 -24.15 12.57
N LEU A 317 5.58 -25.39 12.94
CA LEU A 317 5.67 -26.56 12.06
C LEU A 317 4.64 -27.65 12.42
N THR A 318 3.70 -27.35 13.30
CA THR A 318 2.68 -28.31 13.78
C THR A 318 1.91 -28.94 12.63
N ASN A 319 1.62 -30.24 12.73
CA ASN A 319 0.83 -30.99 11.75
C ASN A 319 1.41 -30.91 10.33
N ASN A 320 2.67 -31.29 10.17
CA ASN A 320 3.31 -31.50 8.87
C ASN A 320 3.73 -32.98 8.72
N ASN A 321 4.45 -33.31 7.66
CA ASN A 321 4.96 -34.66 7.38
C ASN A 321 6.46 -34.81 7.68
N LEU A 322 7.02 -33.93 8.53
CA LEU A 322 8.45 -33.94 8.81
C LEU A 322 8.90 -35.30 9.37
N ASN A 323 9.87 -35.90 8.72
CA ASN A 323 10.47 -37.17 9.14
C ASN A 323 11.90 -36.98 9.69
N LYS A 324 12.55 -35.88 9.36
CA LYS A 324 13.90 -35.50 9.81
C LYS A 324 13.94 -34.00 10.16
N LEU A 325 14.87 -33.64 11.03
CA LEU A 325 15.18 -32.23 11.32
C LEU A 325 16.65 -31.98 10.94
N PRO A 326 16.94 -30.86 10.27
CA PRO A 326 18.30 -30.46 10.01
C PRO A 326 19.04 -30.17 11.31
N ARG A 327 20.27 -30.61 11.44
CA ARG A 327 21.10 -30.37 12.63
C ARG A 327 21.31 -28.88 12.85
N ASN A 328 21.52 -28.15 11.76
CA ASN A 328 21.76 -26.71 11.76
C ASN A 328 20.60 -25.89 12.32
N LEU A 329 19.39 -26.45 12.46
CA LEU A 329 18.27 -25.80 13.15
C LEU A 329 18.66 -25.35 14.59
N GLY A 330 19.57 -26.11 15.26
CA GLY A 330 20.09 -25.77 16.58
C GLY A 330 20.92 -24.47 16.62
N LEU A 331 21.37 -23.95 15.48
CA LEU A 331 22.15 -22.70 15.36
C LEU A 331 21.29 -21.44 15.42
N LEU A 332 19.96 -21.54 15.35
CA LEU A 332 19.06 -20.40 15.46
C LEU A 332 19.07 -19.82 16.87
N SER A 333 19.98 -18.89 17.12
CA SER A 333 20.23 -18.33 18.47
C SER A 333 19.10 -17.46 19.00
N GLN A 334 18.29 -16.85 18.15
CA GLN A 334 17.20 -15.95 18.51
C GLN A 334 15.84 -16.65 18.62
N LEU A 335 15.75 -17.95 18.35
CA LEU A 335 14.50 -18.68 18.32
C LEU A 335 13.91 -18.81 19.74
N GLN A 336 12.74 -18.19 19.94
CA GLN A 336 12.01 -18.14 21.21
C GLN A 336 10.92 -19.20 21.27
N SER A 337 10.33 -19.56 20.14
CA SER A 337 9.26 -20.54 20.06
C SER A 337 9.43 -21.42 18.83
N ILE A 338 9.47 -22.71 19.05
CA ILE A 338 9.37 -23.73 18.00
C ILE A 338 8.30 -24.74 18.41
N ASN A 339 7.38 -25.01 17.50
CA ASN A 339 6.35 -26.02 17.68
C ASN A 339 6.31 -26.96 16.48
N MET A 340 6.38 -28.26 16.73
CA MET A 340 6.43 -29.30 15.70
C MET A 340 5.63 -30.55 16.08
N GLU A 341 4.62 -30.38 16.96
CA GLU A 341 3.69 -31.46 17.27
C GLU A 341 2.96 -31.96 16.02
N GLY A 342 2.54 -33.20 16.02
CA GLY A 342 1.82 -33.81 14.89
C GLY A 342 2.69 -34.15 13.68
N ASN A 343 4.04 -34.17 13.81
CA ASN A 343 4.98 -34.63 12.78
C ASN A 343 5.44 -36.08 12.99
N LYS A 344 6.06 -36.68 11.97
CA LYS A 344 6.52 -38.09 11.97
C LYS A 344 8.00 -38.21 12.41
N LEU A 345 8.41 -37.45 13.41
CA LEU A 345 9.80 -37.39 13.90
C LEU A 345 10.14 -38.61 14.76
N SER A 346 10.50 -39.73 14.13
CA SER A 346 10.79 -41.02 14.82
C SER A 346 12.07 -40.99 15.68
N PHE A 347 13.00 -40.13 15.37
CA PHE A 347 14.32 -40.02 16.04
C PHE A 347 14.32 -39.01 17.20
N VAL A 348 13.29 -38.17 17.34
CA VAL A 348 13.12 -37.24 18.44
C VAL A 348 12.14 -37.82 19.45
N ARG A 349 12.59 -37.94 20.70
CA ARG A 349 11.72 -38.44 21.75
C ARG A 349 10.56 -37.47 22.04
N GLN A 350 9.39 -38.00 22.29
CA GLN A 350 8.19 -37.19 22.57
C GLN A 350 8.33 -36.26 23.76
N ASP A 351 9.13 -36.63 24.76
CA ASP A 351 9.42 -35.77 25.90
C ASP A 351 10.29 -34.55 25.55
N VAL A 352 11.08 -34.64 24.47
CA VAL A 352 11.85 -33.51 23.91
C VAL A 352 10.92 -32.58 23.14
N ILE A 353 10.03 -33.13 22.29
CA ILE A 353 9.06 -32.35 21.49
C ILE A 353 8.13 -31.56 22.43
N ARG A 354 7.62 -32.18 23.46
CA ARG A 354 6.74 -31.55 24.47
C ARG A 354 7.49 -30.71 25.51
N GLY A 355 8.79 -30.85 25.59
CA GLY A 355 9.66 -30.18 26.57
C GLY A 355 9.92 -28.71 26.31
N GLY A 356 9.32 -28.15 25.24
CA GLY A 356 9.45 -26.74 24.86
C GLY A 356 10.71 -26.44 24.05
N THR A 357 10.79 -25.18 23.63
CA THR A 357 11.81 -24.69 22.69
C THR A 357 13.23 -24.91 23.19
N GLU A 358 13.50 -24.56 24.45
CA GLU A 358 14.86 -24.64 25.02
C GLU A 358 15.40 -26.08 25.01
N ARG A 359 14.55 -27.04 25.41
CA ARG A 359 14.93 -28.47 25.45
C ARG A 359 15.14 -29.02 24.04
N MET A 360 14.32 -28.63 23.08
CA MET A 360 14.47 -28.99 21.69
C MET A 360 15.76 -28.42 21.09
N MET A 361 16.02 -27.13 21.30
CA MET A 361 17.22 -26.46 20.80
C MET A 361 18.50 -27.05 21.42
N LYS A 362 18.47 -27.40 22.70
CA LYS A 362 19.58 -28.11 23.35
C LYS A 362 19.82 -29.47 22.69
N PHE A 363 18.76 -30.28 22.51
CA PHE A 363 18.85 -31.57 21.85
C PHE A 363 19.46 -31.48 20.43
N LEU A 364 19.12 -30.44 19.69
CA LEU A 364 19.67 -30.23 18.35
C LEU A 364 21.13 -29.78 18.39
N ARG A 365 21.52 -28.88 19.31
CA ARG A 365 22.90 -28.41 19.47
C ARG A 365 23.86 -29.53 19.86
N ASP A 366 23.44 -30.42 20.73
CA ASP A 366 24.25 -31.56 21.17
C ASP A 366 24.64 -32.52 19.99
N ARG A 367 23.99 -32.33 18.83
CA ARG A 367 24.25 -33.12 17.61
C ARG A 367 25.02 -32.38 16.51
N ILE A 368 25.36 -31.13 16.75
CA ILE A 368 26.16 -30.35 15.78
C ILE A 368 27.64 -30.67 16.02
N THR A 369 28.31 -31.06 14.97
CA THR A 369 29.77 -31.21 14.99
C THR A 369 30.47 -29.87 14.77
N GLU A 370 31.68 -29.67 15.35
CA GLU A 370 32.43 -28.41 15.21
C GLU A 370 32.74 -28.06 13.75
N GLU A 371 32.86 -29.04 12.86
CA GLU A 371 33.07 -28.82 11.43
C GLU A 371 31.87 -28.12 10.77
N VAL A 372 30.62 -28.49 11.17
CA VAL A 372 29.40 -27.88 10.64
C VAL A 372 29.27 -26.42 11.09
N VAL A 373 29.73 -26.08 12.30
CA VAL A 373 29.71 -24.70 12.81
C VAL A 373 30.62 -23.78 12.00
N ASN A 374 31.71 -24.31 11.44
CA ASN A 374 32.65 -23.53 10.63
C ASN A 374 32.15 -23.31 9.19
N GLU A 375 31.35 -24.23 8.64
CA GLU A 375 30.79 -24.12 7.28
C GLU A 375 29.62 -23.11 7.19
N THR A 376 28.95 -22.82 8.30
CA THR A 376 27.76 -21.93 8.30
C THR A 376 28.05 -20.46 8.63
N ARG A 377 29.32 -20.08 8.80
CA ARG A 377 29.71 -18.68 8.93
C ARG A 377 29.79 -18.03 7.55
N PHE A 378 28.69 -17.40 7.11
CA PHE A 378 28.74 -16.45 6.01
C PHE A 378 29.75 -15.35 6.33
N THR A 379 30.79 -15.25 5.52
CA THR A 379 31.67 -14.09 5.53
C THR A 379 30.94 -12.90 4.92
N PRO A 380 31.09 -11.68 5.43
CA PRO A 380 30.41 -10.49 4.91
C PRO A 380 30.66 -10.19 3.43
N ASP A 381 31.61 -10.89 2.79
CA ASP A 381 32.15 -10.60 1.47
C ASP A 381 31.76 -11.61 0.37
N GLU A 382 30.84 -12.56 0.62
CA GLU A 382 30.40 -13.49 -0.42
C GLU A 382 29.35 -12.84 -1.34
N TRP A 383 29.78 -12.69 -2.61
CA TRP A 383 28.91 -12.25 -3.70
C TRP A 383 27.99 -13.38 -4.15
N PRO A 384 26.76 -13.08 -4.64
CA PRO A 384 25.87 -14.11 -5.19
C PRO A 384 26.59 -14.90 -6.29
N ASP A 385 26.50 -16.23 -6.24
CA ASP A 385 27.07 -17.07 -7.25
C ASP A 385 26.28 -17.00 -8.57
N LYS A 386 26.92 -17.53 -9.64
CA LYS A 386 26.34 -17.55 -11.00
C LYS A 386 25.00 -18.28 -11.05
N TYR A 387 24.82 -19.34 -10.27
CA TYR A 387 23.59 -20.13 -10.25
C TYR A 387 22.44 -19.33 -9.60
N THR A 388 22.71 -18.72 -8.47
CA THR A 388 21.75 -17.85 -7.74
C THR A 388 21.31 -16.69 -8.62
N MET A 389 22.25 -15.97 -9.25
CA MET A 389 21.95 -14.87 -10.17
C MET A 389 21.13 -15.32 -11.38
N LYS A 390 21.45 -16.48 -11.98
CA LYS A 390 20.72 -17.05 -13.11
C LYS A 390 19.28 -17.40 -12.77
N LYS A 391 19.05 -17.99 -11.60
CA LYS A 391 17.71 -18.42 -11.15
C LYS A 391 16.82 -17.23 -10.84
N SER A 392 17.35 -16.23 -10.17
CA SER A 392 16.63 -15.03 -9.76
C SER A 392 16.57 -13.93 -10.81
N GLN A 393 17.43 -14.00 -11.85
CA GLN A 393 17.69 -12.93 -12.81
C GLN A 393 18.00 -11.58 -12.13
N ALA A 394 18.59 -11.62 -10.94
CA ALA A 394 18.85 -10.44 -10.14
C ALA A 394 20.17 -10.53 -9.38
N LEU A 395 20.80 -9.37 -9.21
CA LEU A 395 21.98 -9.17 -8.37
C LEU A 395 21.59 -8.33 -7.15
N MET A 396 21.42 -8.99 -5.99
CA MET A 396 20.84 -8.38 -4.80
C MET A 396 21.83 -8.40 -3.63
N MET A 397 22.25 -7.24 -3.20
CA MET A 397 23.13 -7.05 -2.05
C MET A 397 22.70 -5.87 -1.16
N PRO A 398 21.44 -5.80 -0.74
CA PRO A 398 20.97 -4.69 0.09
C PRO A 398 21.52 -4.79 1.51
N GLY A 399 21.93 -3.65 2.10
CA GLY A 399 22.29 -3.56 3.52
C GLY A 399 23.58 -4.29 3.91
N ARG A 400 24.52 -4.46 2.97
CA ARG A 400 25.82 -5.15 3.19
C ARG A 400 26.97 -4.20 3.53
N GLU A 401 26.69 -2.93 3.78
CA GLU A 401 27.71 -1.90 4.05
C GLU A 401 28.74 -1.72 2.92
N LEU A 402 28.38 -2.08 1.69
CA LEU A 402 29.27 -2.02 0.54
C LEU A 402 29.71 -0.58 0.26
N VAL A 403 31.01 -0.40 0.10
CA VAL A 403 31.62 0.87 -0.34
C VAL A 403 31.93 0.81 -1.83
N ASN A 404 32.21 -0.37 -2.35
CA ASN A 404 32.50 -0.62 -3.76
C ASN A 404 32.01 -2.01 -4.17
N VAL A 405 31.84 -2.25 -5.46
CA VAL A 405 31.46 -3.55 -6.05
C VAL A 405 32.49 -3.95 -7.08
N PRO A 406 33.13 -5.14 -6.93
CA PRO A 406 34.12 -5.59 -7.86
C PRO A 406 33.56 -5.84 -9.26
N GLU A 407 34.35 -5.53 -10.30
CA GLU A 407 33.94 -5.62 -11.70
C GLU A 407 33.53 -7.04 -12.13
N HIS A 408 34.22 -8.06 -11.61
CA HIS A 408 33.92 -9.46 -11.94
C HIS A 408 32.50 -9.89 -11.57
N VAL A 409 31.87 -9.24 -10.55
CA VAL A 409 30.48 -9.53 -10.14
C VAL A 409 29.51 -9.14 -11.26
N PHE A 410 29.72 -7.98 -11.87
CA PHE A 410 28.91 -7.51 -12.98
C PHE A 410 29.13 -8.34 -14.26
N ALA A 411 30.36 -8.75 -14.52
CA ALA A 411 30.66 -9.65 -15.63
C ALA A 411 29.93 -10.99 -15.48
N THR A 412 29.93 -11.56 -14.26
CA THR A 412 29.18 -12.79 -13.95
C THR A 412 27.65 -12.57 -14.07
N ALA A 413 27.15 -11.42 -13.62
CA ALA A 413 25.75 -11.08 -13.72
C ALA A 413 25.26 -10.91 -15.18
N ALA A 414 26.10 -10.33 -16.03
CA ALA A 414 25.84 -10.21 -17.47
C ALA A 414 25.75 -11.56 -18.18
N GLU A 415 26.60 -12.55 -17.80
CA GLU A 415 26.57 -13.89 -18.39
C GLU A 415 25.27 -14.68 -18.11
N VAL A 416 24.49 -14.26 -17.15
CA VAL A 416 23.26 -14.96 -16.72
C VAL A 416 21.98 -14.11 -16.89
N ASP A 417 22.05 -13.08 -17.72
CA ASP A 417 20.93 -12.20 -18.07
C ASP A 417 20.21 -11.59 -16.85
N VAL A 418 20.98 -10.99 -15.94
CA VAL A 418 20.41 -10.29 -14.78
C VAL A 418 19.60 -9.09 -15.24
N HIS A 419 18.34 -9.00 -14.76
CA HIS A 419 17.42 -7.91 -15.07
C HIS A 419 17.27 -6.88 -13.94
N THR A 420 17.53 -7.28 -12.72
CA THR A 420 17.39 -6.43 -11.53
C THR A 420 18.69 -6.36 -10.74
N VAL A 421 19.09 -5.13 -10.39
CA VAL A 421 20.22 -4.88 -9.47
C VAL A 421 19.72 -4.10 -8.27
N ASP A 422 19.94 -4.64 -7.06
CA ASP A 422 19.64 -3.97 -5.80
C ASP A 422 20.87 -3.87 -4.90
N PHE A 423 21.40 -2.69 -4.80
CA PHE A 423 22.43 -2.29 -3.84
C PHE A 423 21.91 -1.27 -2.83
N SER A 424 20.61 -1.27 -2.55
CA SER A 424 20.03 -0.35 -1.57
C SER A 424 20.62 -0.53 -0.16
N LYS A 425 20.57 0.53 0.65
CA LYS A 425 21.04 0.52 2.06
C LYS A 425 22.52 0.15 2.22
N ASN A 426 23.37 0.61 1.33
CA ASN A 426 24.82 0.43 1.39
C ASN A 426 25.55 1.78 1.63
N LYS A 427 26.85 1.80 1.44
CA LYS A 427 27.72 3.00 1.61
C LYS A 427 28.33 3.44 0.28
N LEU A 428 27.69 3.14 -0.84
CA LEU A 428 28.19 3.51 -2.17
C LEU A 428 28.20 5.03 -2.33
N THR A 429 29.30 5.56 -2.86
CA THR A 429 29.43 7.01 -3.13
C THR A 429 29.18 7.38 -4.60
N GLY A 430 29.20 6.39 -5.49
CA GLY A 430 28.88 6.49 -6.92
C GLY A 430 28.23 5.21 -7.41
N ILE A 431 27.62 5.25 -8.58
CA ILE A 431 27.12 4.05 -9.26
C ILE A 431 28.35 3.25 -9.72
N PRO A 432 28.44 1.94 -9.43
CA PRO A 432 29.54 1.12 -9.88
C PRO A 432 29.62 1.08 -11.42
N GLU A 433 30.79 1.33 -11.98
CA GLU A 433 31.02 1.38 -13.45
C GLU A 433 30.66 0.06 -14.13
N GLY A 434 30.86 -1.07 -13.47
CA GLY A 434 30.56 -2.40 -13.99
C GLY A 434 29.10 -2.63 -14.36
N ILE A 435 28.16 -1.77 -13.93
CA ILE A 435 26.73 -1.91 -14.26
C ILE A 435 26.48 -1.90 -15.79
N VAL A 436 27.39 -1.29 -16.55
CA VAL A 436 27.32 -1.21 -18.01
C VAL A 436 27.46 -2.59 -18.68
N HIS A 437 28.05 -3.58 -18.01
CA HIS A 437 28.11 -4.95 -18.53
C HIS A 437 26.69 -5.57 -18.73
N MET A 438 25.70 -5.07 -18.01
CA MET A 438 24.32 -5.53 -18.09
C MET A 438 23.43 -4.58 -18.92
N SER A 439 24.03 -3.76 -19.81
CA SER A 439 23.32 -2.75 -20.61
C SER A 439 22.13 -3.30 -21.40
N ASP A 440 22.22 -4.53 -21.87
CA ASP A 440 21.24 -5.15 -22.77
C ASP A 440 20.08 -5.85 -22.00
N THR A 441 20.27 -6.11 -20.71
CA THR A 441 19.32 -6.92 -19.92
C THR A 441 18.70 -6.15 -18.75
N LEU A 442 19.38 -5.12 -18.21
CA LEU A 442 18.98 -4.44 -16.98
C LEU A 442 17.68 -3.65 -17.15
N THR A 443 16.67 -4.01 -16.35
CA THR A 443 15.35 -3.34 -16.34
C THR A 443 15.09 -2.55 -15.06
N SER A 444 15.69 -2.96 -13.94
CA SER A 444 15.46 -2.34 -12.63
C SER A 444 16.78 -2.11 -11.89
N LEU A 445 16.98 -0.87 -11.42
CA LEU A 445 18.18 -0.46 -10.68
C LEU A 445 17.81 0.23 -9.38
N LEU A 446 18.20 -0.36 -8.25
CA LEU A 446 17.90 0.17 -6.93
C LEU A 446 19.18 0.50 -6.18
N LEU A 447 19.28 1.77 -5.83
CA LEU A 447 20.43 2.35 -5.17
C LEU A 447 20.00 3.24 -3.99
N SER A 448 18.77 3.08 -3.53
CA SER A 448 18.24 3.92 -2.43
C SER A 448 19.02 3.72 -1.12
N SER A 449 19.04 4.74 -0.29
CA SER A 449 19.71 4.73 1.02
C SER A 449 21.21 4.41 0.92
N ASN A 450 21.91 5.12 0.06
CA ASN A 450 23.36 5.12 -0.11
C ASN A 450 23.93 6.53 0.15
N SER A 451 25.16 6.76 -0.24
CA SER A 451 25.85 8.06 -0.14
C SER A 451 26.22 8.63 -1.52
N LEU A 452 25.39 8.33 -2.55
CA LEU A 452 25.64 8.73 -3.92
C LEU A 452 25.66 10.26 -4.05
N THR A 453 26.74 10.79 -4.64
CA THR A 453 26.89 12.22 -4.91
C THR A 453 26.71 12.56 -6.39
N CYS A 454 26.87 11.60 -7.28
CA CYS A 454 26.67 11.73 -8.72
C CYS A 454 26.17 10.43 -9.32
N VAL A 455 25.58 10.53 -10.50
CA VAL A 455 25.20 9.44 -11.39
C VAL A 455 26.07 9.50 -12.62
N LEU A 456 26.63 8.36 -13.02
CA LEU A 456 27.55 8.31 -14.18
C LEU A 456 26.75 8.43 -15.50
N PRO A 457 27.28 9.17 -16.50
CA PRO A 457 26.67 9.29 -17.83
C PRO A 457 26.42 7.95 -18.52
N GLU A 458 27.28 6.97 -18.24
CA GLU A 458 27.25 5.61 -18.81
C GLU A 458 25.97 4.84 -18.50
N ILE A 459 25.16 5.29 -17.52
CA ILE A 459 23.84 4.71 -17.23
C ILE A 459 22.93 4.74 -18.47
N SER A 460 23.13 5.68 -19.37
CA SER A 460 22.38 5.82 -20.62
C SER A 460 22.54 4.60 -21.56
N ARG A 461 23.57 3.80 -21.38
CA ARG A 461 23.78 2.55 -22.13
C ARG A 461 22.76 1.47 -21.76
N CYS A 462 22.22 1.51 -20.54
CA CYS A 462 21.22 0.55 -20.06
C CYS A 462 19.82 0.91 -20.61
N LYS A 463 19.63 0.80 -21.92
CA LYS A 463 18.42 1.30 -22.64
C LYS A 463 17.13 0.60 -22.26
N HIS A 464 17.19 -0.57 -21.65
CA HIS A 464 16.02 -1.34 -21.20
C HIS A 464 15.54 -0.99 -19.80
N LEU A 465 16.19 -0.05 -19.10
CA LEU A 465 15.78 0.40 -17.77
C LEU A 465 14.36 0.97 -17.80
N GLN A 466 13.54 0.43 -16.91
CA GLN A 466 12.15 0.84 -16.69
C GLN A 466 11.97 1.48 -15.32
N TYR A 467 12.77 1.09 -14.34
CA TYR A 467 12.73 1.54 -12.96
C TYR A 467 14.11 1.91 -12.43
N ILE A 468 14.20 3.11 -11.83
CA ILE A 468 15.41 3.56 -11.13
C ILE A 468 15.00 4.17 -9.78
N ASP A 469 15.55 3.59 -8.68
CA ASP A 469 15.41 4.16 -7.33
C ASP A 469 16.75 4.71 -6.83
N LEU A 470 16.83 6.02 -6.76
CA LEU A 470 17.95 6.81 -6.22
C LEU A 470 17.58 7.52 -4.92
N GLY A 471 16.47 7.14 -4.29
CA GLY A 471 15.98 7.78 -3.06
C GLY A 471 16.98 7.72 -1.90
N LYS A 472 16.91 8.69 -0.99
CA LYS A 472 17.77 8.77 0.20
C LYS A 472 19.26 8.69 -0.13
N ASN A 473 19.72 9.63 -0.94
CA ASN A 473 21.11 9.81 -1.32
C ASN A 473 21.55 11.28 -1.14
N LEU A 474 22.68 11.66 -1.71
CA LEU A 474 23.24 13.03 -1.61
C LEU A 474 23.28 13.73 -2.96
N LEU A 475 22.47 13.31 -3.93
CA LEU A 475 22.46 13.81 -5.30
C LEU A 475 21.97 15.26 -5.37
N MET A 476 22.65 16.06 -6.19
CA MET A 476 22.27 17.44 -6.47
C MET A 476 21.78 17.63 -7.89
N ASP A 477 22.24 16.79 -8.83
CA ASP A 477 21.86 16.81 -10.23
C ASP A 477 21.97 15.40 -10.84
N LEU A 478 21.43 15.24 -12.05
CA LEU A 478 21.52 14.00 -12.85
C LEU A 478 22.17 14.32 -14.20
N PRO A 479 22.93 13.39 -14.78
CA PRO A 479 23.61 13.61 -16.04
C PRO A 479 22.62 13.82 -17.19
N PRO A 480 22.94 14.65 -18.19
CA PRO A 480 22.09 14.88 -19.36
C PRO A 480 21.73 13.59 -20.10
N GLU A 481 22.65 12.65 -20.15
CA GLU A 481 22.53 11.35 -20.84
C GLU A 481 21.42 10.47 -20.24
N LEU A 482 20.99 10.72 -19.00
CA LEU A 482 19.85 10.01 -18.42
C LEU A 482 18.57 10.17 -19.27
N GLY A 483 18.38 11.30 -19.94
CA GLY A 483 17.26 11.56 -20.83
C GLY A 483 17.18 10.62 -22.06
N GLU A 484 18.24 9.87 -22.33
CA GLU A 484 18.28 8.85 -23.40
C GLU A 484 17.56 7.54 -23.03
N LEU A 485 17.19 7.35 -21.76
CA LEU A 485 16.50 6.14 -21.27
C LEU A 485 15.02 6.15 -21.67
N LYS A 486 14.75 5.86 -22.95
CA LYS A 486 13.40 5.96 -23.54
C LYS A 486 12.39 4.94 -22.99
N HIS A 487 12.83 3.91 -22.28
CA HIS A 487 11.96 2.89 -21.66
C HIS A 487 11.69 3.16 -20.18
N LEU A 488 12.31 4.19 -19.59
CA LEU A 488 12.14 4.50 -18.18
C LEU A 488 10.69 4.97 -17.90
N ARG A 489 10.03 4.27 -16.99
CA ARG A 489 8.64 4.54 -16.56
C ARG A 489 8.57 5.15 -15.17
N GLU A 490 9.48 4.75 -14.30
CA GLU A 490 9.48 5.22 -12.92
C GLU A 490 10.87 5.66 -12.48
N LEU A 491 10.92 6.85 -11.90
CA LEU A 491 12.12 7.45 -11.34
C LEU A 491 11.85 7.95 -9.92
N VAL A 492 12.62 7.42 -8.95
CA VAL A 492 12.56 7.83 -7.55
C VAL A 492 13.84 8.60 -7.22
N ILE A 493 13.71 9.88 -6.94
CA ILE A 493 14.80 10.77 -6.50
C ILE A 493 14.48 11.46 -5.16
N SER A 494 13.52 10.92 -4.42
CA SER A 494 13.10 11.47 -3.12
C SER A 494 14.23 11.45 -2.10
N ASN A 495 14.20 12.38 -1.15
CA ASN A 495 15.17 12.49 -0.07
C ASN A 495 16.62 12.60 -0.57
N ASN A 496 16.84 13.65 -1.36
CA ASN A 496 18.13 14.03 -1.93
C ASN A 496 18.40 15.55 -1.73
N LYS A 497 19.28 16.15 -2.51
CA LYS A 497 19.65 17.56 -2.39
C LYS A 497 19.32 18.37 -3.66
N PHE A 498 18.40 17.89 -4.49
CA PHE A 498 17.99 18.58 -5.71
C PHE A 498 17.37 19.94 -5.38
N THR A 499 17.85 21.01 -6.04
CA THR A 499 17.25 22.35 -5.95
C THR A 499 16.25 22.61 -7.07
N LYS A 500 16.35 21.84 -8.17
CA LYS A 500 15.46 21.85 -9.33
C LYS A 500 15.28 20.43 -9.82
N ILE A 501 14.20 20.18 -10.56
CA ILE A 501 14.08 18.93 -11.32
C ILE A 501 15.15 18.96 -12.42
N PRO A 502 16.05 17.97 -12.47
CA PRO A 502 17.12 17.93 -13.48
C PRO A 502 16.56 17.97 -14.91
N ARG A 503 17.26 18.68 -15.80
CA ARG A 503 16.79 18.83 -17.19
C ARG A 503 16.62 17.50 -17.92
N SER A 504 17.51 16.55 -17.65
CA SER A 504 17.45 15.18 -18.22
C SER A 504 16.17 14.44 -17.90
N VAL A 505 15.51 14.75 -16.76
CA VAL A 505 14.22 14.13 -16.38
C VAL A 505 13.11 14.52 -17.35
N TYR A 506 13.13 15.77 -17.85
CA TYR A 506 12.12 16.22 -18.82
C TYR A 506 12.23 15.56 -20.21
N ASP A 507 13.37 14.97 -20.51
CA ASP A 507 13.62 14.26 -21.77
C ASP A 507 13.17 12.78 -21.72
N LEU A 508 12.69 12.30 -20.56
CA LEU A 508 12.14 10.97 -20.36
C LEU A 508 10.68 10.91 -20.83
N GLU A 509 10.45 10.74 -22.12
CA GLU A 509 9.13 10.85 -22.76
C GLU A 509 8.11 9.81 -22.28
N ASN A 510 8.57 8.66 -21.77
CA ASN A 510 7.75 7.56 -21.31
C ASN A 510 7.63 7.48 -19.78
N LEU A 511 8.15 8.47 -19.05
CA LEU A 511 8.05 8.48 -17.59
C LEU A 511 6.59 8.66 -17.15
N GLU A 512 6.15 7.71 -16.33
CA GLU A 512 4.79 7.66 -15.77
C GLU A 512 4.76 8.12 -14.31
N ILE A 513 5.83 7.83 -13.56
CA ILE A 513 5.93 8.12 -12.13
C ILE A 513 7.24 8.85 -11.84
N LEU A 514 7.13 10.04 -11.27
CA LEU A 514 8.26 10.81 -10.73
C LEU A 514 8.04 11.09 -9.25
N LEU A 515 8.85 10.47 -8.39
CA LEU A 515 8.86 10.72 -6.96
C LEU A 515 10.08 11.54 -6.59
N ALA A 516 9.87 12.81 -6.26
CA ALA A 516 10.90 13.79 -5.93
C ALA A 516 10.64 14.51 -4.60
N ALA A 517 9.92 13.86 -3.69
CA ALA A 517 9.64 14.37 -2.36
C ALA A 517 10.92 14.57 -1.52
N GLU A 518 10.83 15.38 -0.47
CA GLU A 518 11.92 15.57 0.49
C GLU A 518 13.24 16.01 -0.16
N ASN A 519 13.17 17.02 -0.99
CA ASN A 519 14.32 17.69 -1.63
C ASN A 519 14.34 19.18 -1.28
N LYS A 520 15.07 19.97 -2.06
CA LYS A 520 15.16 21.45 -1.92
C LYS A 520 14.64 22.15 -3.18
N ILE A 521 13.78 21.51 -3.95
CA ILE A 521 13.25 22.04 -5.21
C ILE A 521 12.46 23.31 -4.90
N ASP A 522 12.84 24.42 -5.56
CA ASP A 522 12.28 25.76 -5.33
C ASP A 522 11.30 26.22 -6.42
N GLU A 523 11.33 25.59 -7.60
CA GLU A 523 10.46 25.91 -8.72
C GLU A 523 9.91 24.69 -9.46
N ILE A 524 8.74 24.84 -10.08
CA ILE A 524 8.14 23.87 -11.01
C ILE A 524 8.18 24.49 -12.41
N ASN A 525 9.00 23.93 -13.29
CA ASN A 525 9.10 24.41 -14.66
C ASN A 525 8.06 23.70 -15.54
N VAL A 526 7.06 24.43 -16.01
CA VAL A 526 5.95 23.92 -16.87
C VAL A 526 6.12 24.30 -18.34
N SER A 527 7.29 24.85 -18.74
CA SER A 527 7.53 25.25 -20.12
C SER A 527 7.43 24.09 -21.10
N SER A 528 7.33 24.42 -22.40
CA SER A 528 7.32 23.42 -23.48
C SER A 528 8.54 22.49 -23.49
N ASP A 529 9.64 22.94 -22.94
CA ASP A 529 10.91 22.21 -22.85
C ASP A 529 11.10 21.46 -21.53
N ALA A 530 10.11 21.51 -20.65
CA ALA A 530 10.12 20.89 -19.34
C ALA A 530 8.93 19.93 -19.15
N LEU A 531 8.18 20.05 -18.06
CA LEU A 531 7.07 19.14 -17.73
C LEU A 531 6.04 18.99 -18.87
N ALA A 532 5.83 19.98 -19.72
CA ALA A 532 4.90 19.87 -20.84
C ALA A 532 5.30 18.82 -21.89
N LYS A 533 6.55 18.37 -21.94
CA LYS A 533 7.00 17.24 -22.76
C LYS A 533 6.50 15.90 -22.24
N MET A 534 6.31 15.77 -20.92
CA MET A 534 6.09 14.50 -20.23
C MET A 534 4.61 14.10 -20.28
N LYS A 535 4.10 13.78 -21.46
CA LYS A 535 2.67 13.51 -21.71
C LYS A 535 2.13 12.25 -21.01
N LYS A 536 3.02 11.35 -20.60
CA LYS A 536 2.66 10.09 -19.92
C LYS A 536 2.77 10.19 -18.39
N LEU A 537 3.26 11.30 -17.87
CA LEU A 537 3.46 11.46 -16.44
C LEU A 537 2.12 11.45 -15.70
N ALA A 538 1.84 10.37 -15.00
CA ALA A 538 0.60 10.18 -14.25
C ALA A 538 0.75 10.54 -12.76
N VAL A 539 1.92 10.33 -12.18
CA VAL A 539 2.20 10.58 -10.77
C VAL A 539 3.39 11.53 -10.64
N LEU A 540 3.17 12.65 -9.96
CA LEU A 540 4.20 13.64 -9.64
C LEU A 540 4.14 13.97 -8.15
N ASP A 541 5.17 13.53 -7.41
CA ASP A 541 5.31 13.84 -5.99
C ASP A 541 6.46 14.85 -5.77
N LEU A 542 6.08 16.04 -5.37
CA LEU A 542 6.97 17.14 -5.02
C LEU A 542 6.74 17.58 -3.55
N SER A 543 6.17 16.72 -2.72
CA SER A 543 5.93 17.04 -1.31
C SER A 543 7.23 17.29 -0.54
N ASN A 544 7.13 18.09 0.53
CA ASN A 544 8.26 18.42 1.40
C ASN A 544 9.49 18.96 0.65
N ASN A 545 9.25 19.93 -0.22
CA ASN A 545 10.28 20.67 -0.95
C ASN A 545 10.29 22.17 -0.52
N SER A 546 10.98 23.02 -1.27
CA SER A 546 11.09 24.46 -1.01
C SER A 546 10.37 25.30 -2.07
N ILE A 547 9.37 24.75 -2.75
CA ILE A 547 8.65 25.41 -3.86
C ILE A 547 8.02 26.71 -3.36
N ILE A 548 8.38 27.80 -4.02
CA ILE A 548 7.94 29.16 -3.65
C ILE A 548 6.64 29.54 -4.34
N THR A 549 6.46 29.09 -5.60
CA THR A 549 5.28 29.38 -6.41
C THR A 549 4.86 28.14 -7.20
N VAL A 550 3.55 27.93 -7.32
CA VAL A 550 2.99 26.89 -8.19
C VAL A 550 2.44 27.57 -9.44
N PRO A 551 2.99 27.28 -10.62
CA PRO A 551 2.56 27.93 -11.86
C PRO A 551 1.12 27.53 -12.22
N PRO A 552 0.25 28.50 -12.57
CA PRO A 552 -1.13 28.21 -12.95
C PRO A 552 -1.25 27.27 -14.15
N GLU A 553 -0.29 27.31 -15.07
CA GLU A 553 -0.22 26.50 -16.29
C GLU A 553 -0.18 24.98 -15.98
N LEU A 554 0.26 24.60 -14.77
CA LEU A 554 0.18 23.22 -14.29
C LEU A 554 -1.28 22.69 -14.30
N GLY A 555 -2.26 23.60 -14.24
CA GLY A 555 -3.68 23.25 -14.36
C GLY A 555 -4.08 22.60 -15.70
N HIS A 556 -3.27 22.73 -16.74
CA HIS A 556 -3.49 22.07 -18.03
C HIS A 556 -3.08 20.59 -18.06
N PHE A 557 -2.37 20.12 -17.04
CA PHE A 557 -1.85 18.75 -17.00
C PHE A 557 -2.94 17.77 -16.54
N THR A 558 -4.00 17.64 -17.32
CA THR A 558 -5.18 16.79 -16.99
C THR A 558 -4.87 15.30 -16.98
N HIS A 559 -3.71 14.90 -17.50
CA HIS A 559 -3.23 13.51 -17.49
C HIS A 559 -2.60 13.11 -16.13
N LEU A 560 -2.29 14.11 -15.26
CA LEU A 560 -1.82 13.80 -13.90
C LEU A 560 -2.95 13.20 -13.06
N ARG A 561 -2.74 11.98 -12.59
CA ARG A 561 -3.64 11.26 -11.68
C ARG A 561 -3.34 11.59 -10.21
N SER A 562 -2.05 11.79 -9.90
CA SER A 562 -1.58 12.16 -8.57
C SER A 562 -0.59 13.31 -8.66
N LEU A 563 -0.89 14.40 -7.94
CA LEU A 563 -0.03 15.56 -7.78
C LEU A 563 0.09 15.89 -6.29
N GLU A 564 1.26 15.63 -5.70
CA GLU A 564 1.53 15.93 -4.30
C GLU A 564 2.42 17.15 -4.16
N LEU A 565 1.92 18.16 -3.45
CA LEU A 565 2.59 19.42 -3.22
C LEU A 565 2.64 19.83 -1.74
N MET A 566 2.21 18.93 -0.83
CA MET A 566 2.18 19.21 0.61
C MET A 566 3.59 19.48 1.16
N GLY A 567 3.68 20.26 2.23
CA GLY A 567 4.97 20.52 2.90
C GLY A 567 5.91 21.48 2.17
N ASN A 568 5.40 22.30 1.23
CA ASN A 568 6.15 23.33 0.52
C ASN A 568 5.90 24.73 1.13
N VAL A 569 6.71 25.72 0.72
CA VAL A 569 6.68 27.09 1.31
C VAL A 569 5.74 28.06 0.59
N PHE A 570 5.16 27.70 -0.55
CA PHE A 570 4.24 28.56 -1.28
C PHE A 570 2.97 28.87 -0.47
N ARG A 571 2.40 30.05 -0.72
CA ARG A 571 1.16 30.49 -0.06
C ARG A 571 -0.11 30.09 -0.80
N GLN A 572 0.01 29.77 -2.08
CA GLN A 572 -1.11 29.37 -2.95
C GLN A 572 -0.65 28.26 -3.91
N PRO A 573 -1.45 27.20 -4.07
CA PRO A 573 -2.76 26.93 -3.46
C PRO A 573 -2.72 26.81 -1.92
N ARG A 574 -3.81 27.22 -1.23
CA ARG A 574 -3.89 27.06 0.22
C ARG A 574 -3.94 25.56 0.59
N HIS A 575 -3.46 25.23 1.78
CA HIS A 575 -3.48 23.85 2.31
C HIS A 575 -4.85 23.15 2.20
N ALA A 576 -5.95 23.90 2.39
CA ALA A 576 -7.31 23.39 2.23
C ALA A 576 -7.64 22.94 0.79
N ILE A 577 -6.92 23.45 -0.23
CA ILE A 577 -7.07 23.02 -1.63
C ILE A 577 -6.20 21.80 -1.88
N LEU A 578 -4.98 21.79 -1.36
CA LEU A 578 -4.09 20.64 -1.44
C LEU A 578 -4.71 19.40 -0.80
N ALA A 579 -5.36 19.58 0.36
CA ALA A 579 -6.03 18.50 1.07
C ALA A 579 -7.26 17.91 0.33
N LYS A 580 -7.78 18.62 -0.70
CA LYS A 580 -8.88 18.12 -1.54
C LYS A 580 -8.40 17.25 -2.70
N GLY A 581 -7.08 17.14 -2.90
CA GLY A 581 -6.43 16.26 -3.87
C GLY A 581 -6.23 16.86 -5.26
N THR A 582 -5.69 16.05 -6.13
CA THR A 582 -5.16 16.43 -7.45
C THR A 582 -6.17 17.17 -8.32
N ALA A 583 -7.37 16.64 -8.47
CA ALA A 583 -8.40 17.25 -9.32
C ALA A 583 -8.74 18.69 -8.86
N SER A 584 -8.83 18.89 -7.55
CA SER A 584 -9.10 20.21 -6.96
C SER A 584 -7.92 21.17 -7.14
N ILE A 585 -6.70 20.67 -7.03
CA ILE A 585 -5.48 21.46 -7.26
C ILE A 585 -5.45 21.93 -8.72
N LEU A 586 -5.61 21.00 -9.66
CA LEU A 586 -5.56 21.32 -11.10
C LEU A 586 -6.69 22.27 -11.52
N SER A 587 -7.91 22.08 -11.01
CA SER A 587 -9.03 23.00 -11.26
C SER A 587 -8.72 24.40 -10.73
N TYR A 588 -8.28 24.49 -9.46
CA TYR A 588 -7.90 25.77 -8.84
C TYR A 588 -6.81 26.52 -9.61
N LEU A 589 -5.81 25.80 -10.14
CA LEU A 589 -4.73 26.38 -10.92
C LEU A 589 -5.25 26.86 -12.30
N ARG A 590 -6.09 26.06 -12.96
CA ARG A 590 -6.69 26.39 -14.26
C ARG A 590 -7.51 27.68 -14.22
N ASP A 591 -8.28 27.87 -13.14
CA ASP A 591 -9.10 29.08 -12.95
C ASP A 591 -8.26 30.36 -12.78
N ARG A 592 -6.94 30.23 -12.65
CA ARG A 592 -5.99 31.33 -12.49
C ARG A 592 -5.07 31.55 -13.67
N ILE A 593 -5.23 30.79 -14.73
CA ILE A 593 -4.51 31.04 -15.97
C ILE A 593 -5.06 32.33 -16.57
N PRO A 594 -4.21 33.32 -16.86
CA PRO A 594 -4.67 34.55 -17.50
C PRO A 594 -5.34 34.20 -18.84
N THR A 595 -6.62 34.55 -18.98
CA THR A 595 -7.30 34.53 -20.29
C THR A 595 -6.79 35.75 -21.05
N ASN A 596 -5.88 35.53 -22.02
CA ASN A 596 -5.51 36.54 -22.99
C ASN A 596 -6.66 36.89 -23.93
#